data_6aaf67d5b20fce33c3154fceaf2e0a05
#
_entry.id   6aaf67d5b20fce33c3154fceaf2e0a05
#
_cell.length_a   1.000
_cell.length_b   1.000
_cell.length_c   1.000
_cell.angle_alpha   90.00
_cell.angle_beta   90.00
_cell.angle_gamma   90.00
#
_symmetry.space_group_name_H-M   'P 1'
#
loop_
_entity.id
_entity.type
_entity.pdbx_description
1 polymer ?
#
loop_
_entity_poly.entity_id
_entity_poly.type
_entity_poly.pdbx_seq_one_letter_code
_entity_poly.pdbx_strand_id
1 'polypeptide(L)'
;MNANKRLKQGRQAFQQQSWSDAYKFLSAADNKNPLGTHDLEQLAKAAYLIGRESEYIDLLSRAHHQFLNKDDTPKAINCAFWLGMILFNQGEHAQGSGWFARAGRLIDEYGQQCVQQGFLLIPEALQCLRQDDPENAFELFSKAGEIGNQFNNPDLLTFSRLGSGQALIHQGKITNGTTLLDEAMVAVVSDETSPIVAGIVYCAVIETCQKIYDLQRAREWTDALSRWCDSQPDLIPYRGQCLVRRAEIMQLQGKWPVALQEAQQACNLPRPSHPSATGEAFYRQAELYRLQGQFSHAENAYHQASKWGRNPQPGFALLRLAQGEVQAAKTAIQHIAKETANRMARANILPAFIEIMLEAAELQSAEDSADELAGIAAELDSPFLIAIAEQSTGNVLLRKSKPREAIKKLRHCWQLFNKVEARYESARTQRLMGLAYLKLNDHDTAKIEISAARAVFQQLGATTDIHKVDSLIPKHESDKTHGLTPRELEVLQILATGKTNKEIANELFISERTVDRHVSNILGKFGVDSRAAATAYAYEHDMI
;
A
#
# COMPACT_ATOMS: atom_id res chain seq x y z
N MET A 1 44.02 -14.46 -19.69
CA MET A 1 42.84 -14.86 -20.52
C MET A 1 42.74 -13.89 -21.69
N ASN A 2 42.55 -14.39 -22.93
CA ASN A 2 42.53 -13.56 -24.15
C ASN A 2 41.26 -12.66 -24.19
N ALA A 3 41.38 -11.41 -24.67
CA ALA A 3 40.26 -10.46 -24.77
C ALA A 3 39.05 -11.05 -25.54
N ASN A 4 39.30 -11.75 -26.64
CA ASN A 4 38.27 -12.42 -27.45
C ASN A 4 37.48 -13.48 -26.66
N LYS A 5 38.15 -14.21 -25.75
CA LYS A 5 37.47 -15.22 -24.91
C LYS A 5 36.53 -14.54 -23.91
N ARG A 6 36.94 -13.41 -23.29
CA ARG A 6 36.09 -12.64 -22.38
C ARG A 6 34.89 -12.02 -23.09
N LEU A 7 35.10 -11.49 -24.29
CA LEU A 7 34.03 -10.93 -25.10
C LEU A 7 32.97 -11.98 -25.43
N LYS A 8 33.37 -13.18 -25.82
CA LYS A 8 32.44 -14.28 -26.08
C LYS A 8 31.67 -14.69 -24.82
N GLN A 9 32.37 -14.80 -23.69
CA GLN A 9 31.73 -15.09 -22.40
C GLN A 9 30.75 -14.00 -21.98
N GLY A 10 31.08 -12.70 -22.17
CA GLY A 10 30.20 -11.59 -21.86
C GLY A 10 28.93 -11.59 -22.69
N ARG A 11 29.03 -11.82 -24.00
CA ARG A 11 27.87 -11.96 -24.89
C ARG A 11 26.97 -13.14 -24.49
N GLN A 12 27.55 -14.28 -24.16
CA GLN A 12 26.80 -15.46 -23.70
C GLN A 12 26.10 -15.19 -22.39
N ALA A 13 26.78 -14.60 -21.42
CA ALA A 13 26.18 -14.20 -20.12
C ALA A 13 25.03 -13.22 -20.32
N PHE A 14 25.17 -12.24 -21.22
CA PHE A 14 24.12 -11.30 -21.57
C PHE A 14 22.87 -12.00 -22.14
N GLN A 15 23.04 -12.93 -23.06
CA GLN A 15 21.96 -13.74 -23.63
C GLN A 15 21.26 -14.63 -22.58
N GLN A 16 21.98 -15.06 -21.54
CA GLN A 16 21.47 -15.85 -20.43
C GLN A 16 20.88 -14.99 -19.28
N GLN A 17 20.82 -13.67 -19.48
CA GLN A 17 20.34 -12.70 -18.48
C GLN A 17 21.13 -12.75 -17.15
N SER A 18 22.37 -13.23 -17.19
CA SER A 18 23.33 -13.19 -16.06
C SER A 18 24.07 -11.85 -16.10
N TRP A 19 23.41 -10.82 -15.55
CA TRP A 19 23.83 -9.42 -15.72
C TRP A 19 25.17 -9.10 -15.09
N SER A 20 25.45 -9.64 -13.90
CA SER A 20 26.74 -9.47 -13.21
C SER A 20 27.91 -10.08 -13.98
N ASP A 21 27.73 -11.30 -14.50
CA ASP A 21 28.74 -11.94 -15.31
C ASP A 21 28.93 -11.25 -16.67
N ALA A 22 27.82 -10.85 -17.32
CA ALA A 22 27.87 -10.05 -18.55
C ALA A 22 28.68 -8.77 -18.34
N TYR A 23 28.35 -7.99 -17.32
CA TYR A 23 29.09 -6.78 -16.96
C TYR A 23 30.56 -7.09 -16.68
N LYS A 24 30.88 -8.07 -15.85
CA LYS A 24 32.24 -8.47 -15.49
C LYS A 24 33.09 -8.81 -16.69
N PHE A 25 32.57 -9.62 -17.60
CA PHE A 25 33.33 -10.07 -18.75
C PHE A 25 33.45 -9.02 -19.85
N LEU A 26 32.39 -8.25 -20.13
CA LEU A 26 32.41 -7.17 -21.11
C LEU A 26 33.27 -6.00 -20.63
N SER A 27 33.17 -5.58 -19.38
CA SER A 27 34.03 -4.55 -18.77
C SER A 27 35.50 -4.94 -18.80
N ALA A 28 35.81 -6.20 -18.45
CA ALA A 28 37.19 -6.71 -18.54
C ALA A 28 37.72 -6.86 -19.99
N ALA A 29 36.84 -6.96 -20.98
CA ALA A 29 37.22 -6.91 -22.40
C ALA A 29 37.45 -5.45 -22.83
N ASP A 30 36.57 -4.53 -22.47
CA ASP A 30 36.64 -3.08 -22.74
C ASP A 30 37.94 -2.46 -22.22
N ASN A 31 38.34 -2.80 -20.99
CA ASN A 31 39.59 -2.35 -20.38
C ASN A 31 40.85 -2.80 -21.12
N LYS A 32 40.79 -3.83 -21.96
CA LYS A 32 41.93 -4.28 -22.75
C LYS A 32 41.91 -3.69 -24.14
N ASN A 33 40.77 -3.72 -24.79
CA ASN A 33 40.56 -3.17 -26.12
C ASN A 33 39.16 -2.52 -26.13
N PRO A 34 39.02 -1.26 -26.57
CA PRO A 34 37.71 -0.60 -26.64
C PRO A 34 36.70 -1.49 -27.39
N LEU A 35 35.53 -1.65 -26.78
CA LEU A 35 34.45 -2.47 -27.36
C LEU A 35 33.87 -1.80 -28.60
N GLY A 36 33.41 -2.62 -29.54
CA GLY A 36 32.55 -2.15 -30.62
C GLY A 36 31.18 -1.71 -30.10
N THR A 37 30.47 -0.96 -30.92
CA THR A 37 29.17 -0.32 -30.55
C THR A 37 28.14 -1.28 -29.95
N HIS A 38 27.95 -2.46 -30.55
CA HIS A 38 27.00 -3.46 -30.07
C HIS A 38 27.37 -4.02 -28.69
N ASP A 39 28.62 -4.35 -28.45
CA ASP A 39 29.08 -4.89 -27.16
C ASP A 39 29.09 -3.80 -26.09
N LEU A 40 29.35 -2.54 -26.48
CA LEU A 40 29.29 -1.39 -25.58
C LEU A 40 27.86 -1.12 -25.12
N GLU A 41 26.87 -1.27 -26.02
CA GLU A 41 25.46 -1.18 -25.68
C GLU A 41 25.03 -2.30 -24.70
N GLN A 42 25.49 -3.54 -24.94
CA GLN A 42 25.21 -4.66 -24.01
C GLN A 42 25.86 -4.41 -22.63
N LEU A 43 27.09 -3.89 -22.60
CA LEU A 43 27.78 -3.53 -21.35
C LEU A 43 27.00 -2.44 -20.61
N ALA A 44 26.52 -1.41 -21.30
CA ALA A 44 25.71 -0.37 -20.71
C ALA A 44 24.42 -0.93 -20.09
N LYS A 45 23.65 -1.74 -20.84
CA LYS A 45 22.44 -2.38 -20.33
C LYS A 45 22.71 -3.26 -19.10
N ALA A 46 23.78 -4.08 -19.14
CA ALA A 46 24.19 -4.89 -18.00
C ALA A 46 24.56 -4.03 -16.78
N ALA A 47 25.27 -2.89 -16.97
CA ALA A 47 25.59 -1.96 -15.91
C ALA A 47 24.34 -1.39 -15.24
N TYR A 48 23.34 -0.98 -16.04
CA TYR A 48 22.05 -0.51 -15.50
C TYR A 48 21.35 -1.58 -14.66
N LEU A 49 21.21 -2.80 -15.21
CA LEU A 49 20.47 -3.89 -14.58
C LEU A 49 21.10 -4.39 -13.27
N ILE A 50 22.42 -4.14 -13.07
CA ILE A 50 23.09 -4.39 -11.78
C ILE A 50 23.24 -3.12 -10.91
N GLY A 51 22.48 -2.04 -11.21
CA GLY A 51 22.43 -0.82 -10.40
C GLY A 51 23.67 0.07 -10.48
N ARG A 52 24.44 0.02 -11.59
CA ARG A 52 25.62 0.88 -11.84
C ARG A 52 25.25 2.04 -12.75
N GLU A 53 24.36 2.93 -12.24
CA GLU A 53 23.75 3.99 -13.07
C GLU A 53 24.74 5.02 -13.60
N SER A 54 25.74 5.43 -12.81
CA SER A 54 26.78 6.36 -13.30
C SER A 54 27.60 5.77 -14.43
N GLU A 55 27.96 4.50 -14.32
CA GLU A 55 28.69 3.80 -15.39
C GLU A 55 27.81 3.59 -16.63
N TYR A 56 26.48 3.36 -16.44
CA TYR A 56 25.52 3.30 -17.54
C TYR A 56 25.49 4.59 -18.34
N ILE A 57 25.44 5.75 -17.66
CA ILE A 57 25.46 7.07 -18.29
C ILE A 57 26.75 7.28 -19.10
N ASP A 58 27.92 6.95 -18.53
CA ASP A 58 29.21 7.07 -19.21
C ASP A 58 29.29 6.16 -20.44
N LEU A 59 28.85 4.90 -20.29
CA LEU A 59 28.84 3.90 -21.36
C LEU A 59 27.89 4.28 -22.50
N LEU A 60 26.68 4.80 -22.18
CA LEU A 60 25.74 5.27 -23.18
C LEU A 60 26.27 6.51 -23.91
N SER A 61 26.92 7.44 -23.21
CA SER A 61 27.53 8.61 -23.83
C SER A 61 28.64 8.20 -24.81
N ARG A 62 29.49 7.23 -24.43
CA ARG A 62 30.50 6.66 -25.32
C ARG A 62 29.86 5.96 -26.53
N ALA A 63 28.81 5.17 -26.30
CA ALA A 63 28.09 4.48 -27.37
C ALA A 63 27.45 5.48 -28.36
N HIS A 64 26.82 6.55 -27.86
CA HIS A 64 26.28 7.63 -28.68
C HIS A 64 27.32 8.20 -29.64
N HIS A 65 28.50 8.58 -29.14
CA HIS A 65 29.57 9.13 -29.98
C HIS A 65 30.13 8.11 -30.97
N GLN A 66 30.26 6.82 -30.57
CA GLN A 66 30.71 5.76 -31.49
C GLN A 66 29.69 5.48 -32.60
N PHE A 67 28.37 5.55 -32.31
CA PHE A 67 27.33 5.40 -33.33
C PHE A 67 27.32 6.56 -34.32
N LEU A 68 27.48 7.80 -33.85
CA LEU A 68 27.64 8.96 -34.73
C LEU A 68 28.85 8.84 -35.66
N ASN A 69 30.01 8.39 -35.14
CA ASN A 69 31.23 8.18 -35.93
C ASN A 69 31.11 7.06 -36.98
N LYS A 70 30.05 6.25 -36.87
CA LYS A 70 29.75 5.15 -37.81
C LYS A 70 28.53 5.41 -38.67
N ASP A 71 28.03 6.63 -38.65
CA ASP A 71 26.81 7.04 -39.38
C ASP A 71 25.54 6.22 -39.00
N ASP A 72 25.54 5.56 -37.82
CA ASP A 72 24.35 4.86 -37.29
C ASP A 72 23.54 5.84 -36.42
N THR A 73 22.97 6.85 -37.09
CA THR A 73 22.22 7.94 -36.45
C THR A 73 21.03 7.43 -35.62
N PRO A 74 20.21 6.43 -36.06
CA PRO A 74 19.09 5.95 -35.25
C PRO A 74 19.53 5.38 -33.88
N LYS A 75 20.64 4.65 -33.82
CA LYS A 75 21.15 4.14 -32.54
C LYS A 75 21.76 5.23 -31.68
N ALA A 76 22.40 6.24 -32.29
CA ALA A 76 22.86 7.41 -31.54
C ALA A 76 21.68 8.16 -30.90
N ILE A 77 20.56 8.33 -31.60
CA ILE A 77 19.33 8.94 -31.07
C ILE A 77 18.78 8.09 -29.91
N ASN A 78 18.77 6.76 -30.05
CA ASN A 78 18.32 5.88 -28.96
C ASN A 78 19.17 6.03 -27.68
N CYS A 79 20.51 6.13 -27.81
CA CYS A 79 21.38 6.41 -26.67
C CYS A 79 21.05 7.78 -26.03
N ALA A 80 20.81 8.81 -26.83
CA ALA A 80 20.46 10.14 -26.34
C ALA A 80 19.10 10.14 -25.61
N PHE A 81 18.11 9.40 -26.11
CA PHE A 81 16.83 9.21 -25.43
C PHE A 81 17.01 8.60 -24.04
N TRP A 82 17.73 7.47 -23.94
CA TRP A 82 17.94 6.82 -22.64
C TRP A 82 18.79 7.65 -21.68
N LEU A 83 19.77 8.43 -22.18
CA LEU A 83 20.51 9.41 -21.37
C LEU A 83 19.56 10.49 -20.83
N GLY A 84 18.68 11.00 -21.66
CA GLY A 84 17.65 11.96 -21.23
C GLY A 84 16.74 11.39 -20.16
N MET A 85 16.25 10.18 -20.34
CA MET A 85 15.34 9.50 -19.40
C MET A 85 16.00 9.26 -18.04
N ILE A 86 17.22 8.72 -17.99
CA ILE A 86 17.89 8.42 -16.73
C ILE A 86 18.24 9.68 -15.95
N LEU A 87 18.78 10.70 -16.62
CA LEU A 87 19.13 11.98 -16.00
C LEU A 87 17.89 12.70 -15.47
N PHE A 88 16.80 12.66 -16.23
CA PHE A 88 15.53 13.23 -15.79
C PHE A 88 15.01 12.55 -14.52
N ASN A 89 15.09 11.22 -14.45
CA ASN A 89 14.68 10.45 -13.27
C ASN A 89 15.59 10.69 -12.05
N GLN A 90 16.85 11.07 -12.26
CA GLN A 90 17.79 11.47 -11.20
C GLN A 90 17.59 12.92 -10.72
N GLY A 91 16.66 13.68 -11.33
CA GLY A 91 16.45 15.10 -11.02
C GLY A 91 17.35 16.07 -11.78
N GLU A 92 18.22 15.56 -12.67
CA GLU A 92 19.11 16.36 -13.52
C GLU A 92 18.37 16.88 -14.77
N HIS A 93 17.29 17.63 -14.53
CA HIS A 93 16.32 18.03 -15.57
C HIS A 93 16.94 18.82 -16.71
N ALA A 94 17.88 19.72 -16.42
CA ALA A 94 18.54 20.53 -17.46
C ALA A 94 19.37 19.65 -18.40
N GLN A 95 20.13 18.71 -17.85
CA GLN A 95 20.95 17.79 -18.66
C GLN A 95 20.07 16.82 -19.43
N GLY A 96 19.02 16.26 -18.80
CA GLY A 96 18.05 15.38 -19.45
C GLY A 96 17.36 16.08 -20.64
N SER A 97 16.87 17.31 -20.47
CA SER A 97 16.28 18.12 -21.54
C SER A 97 17.28 18.41 -22.67
N GLY A 98 18.55 18.65 -22.34
CA GLY A 98 19.63 18.83 -23.33
C GLY A 98 19.81 17.59 -24.23
N TRP A 99 19.74 16.38 -23.65
CA TRP A 99 19.84 15.14 -24.38
C TRP A 99 18.60 14.89 -25.28
N PHE A 100 17.39 15.20 -24.81
CA PHE A 100 16.18 15.13 -25.66
C PHE A 100 16.25 16.13 -26.82
N ALA A 101 16.69 17.37 -26.57
CA ALA A 101 16.86 18.36 -27.64
C ALA A 101 17.92 17.92 -28.67
N ARG A 102 19.02 17.28 -28.21
CA ARG A 102 20.03 16.70 -29.12
C ARG A 102 19.45 15.57 -29.95
N ALA A 103 18.67 14.69 -29.34
CA ALA A 103 17.99 13.60 -30.04
C ALA A 103 17.02 14.14 -31.12
N GLY A 104 16.26 15.19 -30.82
CA GLY A 104 15.37 15.86 -31.78
C GLY A 104 16.12 16.42 -32.98
N ARG A 105 17.22 17.17 -32.76
CA ARG A 105 18.04 17.67 -33.86
C ARG A 105 18.61 16.56 -34.75
N LEU A 106 19.06 15.46 -34.14
CA LEU A 106 19.56 14.31 -34.91
C LEU A 106 18.46 13.64 -35.76
N ILE A 107 17.22 13.64 -35.31
CA ILE A 107 16.06 13.18 -36.10
C ILE A 107 15.85 14.09 -37.31
N ASP A 108 15.87 15.42 -37.09
CA ASP A 108 15.68 16.41 -38.16
C ASP A 108 16.81 16.31 -39.20
N GLU A 109 18.07 16.16 -38.76
CA GLU A 109 19.23 15.98 -39.63
C GLU A 109 19.22 14.65 -40.38
N TYR A 110 18.69 13.58 -39.76
CA TYR A 110 18.57 12.26 -40.38
C TYR A 110 17.58 12.25 -41.52
N GLY A 111 16.50 13.02 -41.42
CA GLY A 111 15.54 13.27 -42.49
C GLY A 111 14.75 12.05 -42.98
N GLN A 112 14.85 10.90 -42.31
CA GLN A 112 14.11 9.68 -42.62
C GLN A 112 13.22 9.28 -41.44
N GLN A 113 12.15 8.54 -41.73
CA GLN A 113 11.31 7.98 -40.68
C GLN A 113 12.08 6.91 -39.88
N CYS A 114 11.99 7.01 -38.56
CA CYS A 114 12.63 6.05 -37.65
C CYS A 114 11.80 5.89 -36.37
N VAL A 115 11.94 4.74 -35.71
CA VAL A 115 11.20 4.42 -34.49
C VAL A 115 11.49 5.38 -33.33
N GLN A 116 12.66 6.04 -33.33
CA GLN A 116 13.09 6.99 -32.31
C GLN A 116 12.21 8.24 -32.26
N GLN A 117 11.55 8.60 -33.36
CA GLN A 117 10.54 9.66 -33.36
C GLN A 117 9.42 9.37 -32.37
N GLY A 118 8.94 8.13 -32.32
CA GLY A 118 7.94 7.69 -31.35
C GLY A 118 8.46 7.70 -29.90
N PHE A 119 9.71 7.29 -29.68
CA PHE A 119 10.31 7.35 -28.34
C PHE A 119 10.40 8.77 -27.81
N LEU A 120 10.68 9.80 -28.63
CA LEU A 120 10.75 11.18 -28.18
C LEU A 120 9.38 11.80 -27.84
N LEU A 121 8.27 11.22 -28.30
CA LEU A 121 6.93 11.63 -27.84
C LEU A 121 6.65 11.23 -26.39
N ILE A 122 7.33 10.20 -25.86
CA ILE A 122 7.10 9.69 -24.49
C ILE A 122 7.39 10.76 -23.42
N PRO A 123 8.58 11.40 -23.37
CA PRO A 123 8.85 12.47 -22.40
C PRO A 123 7.86 13.63 -22.47
N GLU A 124 7.45 14.02 -23.67
CA GLU A 124 6.49 15.09 -23.91
C GLU A 124 5.10 14.71 -23.36
N ALA A 125 4.61 13.51 -23.68
CA ALA A 125 3.35 12.99 -23.17
C ALA A 125 3.35 12.88 -21.62
N LEU A 126 4.47 12.43 -21.03
CA LEU A 126 4.64 12.40 -19.56
C LEU A 126 4.63 13.81 -18.96
N GLN A 127 5.13 14.81 -19.68
CA GLN A 127 5.04 16.21 -19.25
C GLN A 127 3.59 16.71 -19.27
N CYS A 128 2.80 16.41 -20.30
CA CYS A 128 1.37 16.71 -20.36
C CYS A 128 0.63 16.11 -19.15
N LEU A 129 0.88 14.84 -18.81
CA LEU A 129 0.28 14.23 -17.62
C LEU A 129 0.63 14.96 -16.32
N ARG A 130 1.87 15.44 -16.16
CA ARG A 130 2.28 16.23 -14.99
C ARG A 130 1.63 17.61 -14.92
N GLN A 131 1.24 18.16 -16.08
CA GLN A 131 0.55 19.46 -16.22
C GLN A 131 -0.97 19.33 -16.17
N ASP A 132 -1.48 18.13 -15.85
CA ASP A 132 -2.92 17.82 -15.81
C ASP A 132 -3.63 18.01 -17.16
N ASP A 133 -2.94 17.65 -18.25
CA ASP A 133 -3.43 17.67 -19.63
C ASP A 133 -3.43 16.24 -20.21
N PRO A 134 -4.37 15.39 -19.75
CA PRO A 134 -4.43 14.00 -20.17
C PRO A 134 -4.91 13.78 -21.60
N GLU A 135 -5.62 14.75 -22.22
CA GLU A 135 -6.06 14.68 -23.60
C GLU A 135 -4.86 14.71 -24.55
N ASN A 136 -4.00 15.73 -24.44
CA ASN A 136 -2.79 15.83 -25.24
C ASN A 136 -1.82 14.69 -24.96
N ALA A 137 -1.72 14.24 -23.70
CA ALA A 137 -0.92 13.08 -23.38
C ALA A 137 -1.39 11.83 -24.12
N PHE A 138 -2.69 11.57 -24.16
CA PHE A 138 -3.28 10.44 -24.87
C PHE A 138 -2.98 10.50 -26.37
N GLU A 139 -3.10 11.68 -27.01
CA GLU A 139 -2.77 11.86 -28.42
C GLU A 139 -1.31 11.55 -28.72
N LEU A 140 -0.38 12.05 -27.91
CA LEU A 140 1.05 11.81 -28.07
C LEU A 140 1.42 10.33 -27.88
N PHE A 141 0.86 9.67 -26.86
CA PHE A 141 1.07 8.23 -26.66
C PHE A 141 0.46 7.42 -27.80
N SER A 142 -0.70 7.80 -28.34
CA SER A 142 -1.33 7.13 -29.48
C SER A 142 -0.47 7.24 -30.73
N LYS A 143 0.08 8.42 -31.03
CA LYS A 143 1.05 8.62 -32.13
C LYS A 143 2.31 7.77 -31.94
N ALA A 144 2.83 7.69 -30.70
CA ALA A 144 3.95 6.81 -30.39
C ALA A 144 3.61 5.34 -30.70
N GLY A 145 2.39 4.91 -30.42
CA GLY A 145 1.89 3.57 -30.72
C GLY A 145 1.78 3.30 -32.23
N GLU A 146 1.31 4.25 -33.01
CA GLU A 146 1.26 4.16 -34.47
C GLU A 146 2.66 3.94 -35.07
N ILE A 147 3.65 4.72 -34.59
CA ILE A 147 5.05 4.57 -34.98
C ILE A 147 5.59 3.20 -34.52
N GLY A 148 5.27 2.78 -33.28
CA GLY A 148 5.63 1.48 -32.76
C GLY A 148 5.12 0.31 -33.62
N ASN A 149 3.87 0.40 -34.08
CA ASN A 149 3.27 -0.56 -35.03
C ASN A 149 3.99 -0.54 -36.39
N GLN A 150 4.23 0.64 -36.93
CA GLN A 150 4.89 0.81 -38.24
C GLN A 150 6.29 0.15 -38.26
N PHE A 151 7.04 0.26 -37.17
CA PHE A 151 8.39 -0.28 -37.06
C PHE A 151 8.45 -1.64 -36.33
N ASN A 152 7.31 -2.26 -35.99
CA ASN A 152 7.23 -3.51 -35.23
C ASN A 152 8.11 -3.48 -33.95
N ASN A 153 8.04 -2.37 -33.19
CA ASN A 153 8.84 -2.19 -32.00
C ASN A 153 8.01 -2.45 -30.72
N PRO A 154 8.21 -3.59 -30.04
CA PRO A 154 7.40 -3.96 -28.88
C PRO A 154 7.63 -3.04 -27.68
N ASP A 155 8.84 -2.53 -27.48
CA ASP A 155 9.13 -1.61 -26.35
C ASP A 155 8.32 -0.32 -26.50
N LEU A 156 8.29 0.29 -27.68
CA LEU A 156 7.54 1.50 -27.93
C LEU A 156 6.02 1.28 -27.84
N LEU A 157 5.53 0.16 -28.36
CA LEU A 157 4.11 -0.23 -28.26
C LEU A 157 3.68 -0.38 -26.80
N THR A 158 4.52 -1.02 -26.00
CA THR A 158 4.22 -1.23 -24.58
C THR A 158 4.23 0.09 -23.80
N PHE A 159 5.17 1.00 -24.07
CA PHE A 159 5.16 2.36 -23.49
C PHE A 159 3.93 3.15 -23.93
N SER A 160 3.54 3.05 -25.19
CA SER A 160 2.33 3.71 -25.70
C SER A 160 1.08 3.22 -24.96
N ARG A 161 0.89 1.90 -24.82
CA ARG A 161 -0.25 1.31 -24.08
C ARG A 161 -0.26 1.74 -22.64
N LEU A 162 0.90 1.66 -21.96
CA LEU A 162 1.05 2.13 -20.60
C LEU A 162 0.62 3.60 -20.45
N GLY A 163 1.19 4.49 -21.26
CA GLY A 163 0.94 5.92 -21.17
C GLY A 163 -0.49 6.29 -21.57
N SER A 164 -1.03 5.69 -22.64
CA SER A 164 -2.43 5.87 -23.06
C SER A 164 -3.39 5.39 -21.96
N GLY A 165 -3.09 4.25 -21.33
CA GLY A 165 -3.86 3.74 -20.19
C GLY A 165 -3.87 4.71 -19.01
N GLN A 166 -2.72 5.26 -18.66
CA GLN A 166 -2.61 6.27 -17.60
C GLN A 166 -3.38 7.56 -17.97
N ALA A 167 -3.26 8.04 -19.21
CA ALA A 167 -3.98 9.22 -19.66
C ALA A 167 -5.50 9.03 -19.60
N LEU A 168 -6.03 7.88 -20.03
CA LEU A 168 -7.45 7.55 -19.91
C LEU A 168 -7.92 7.50 -18.46
N ILE A 169 -7.12 6.96 -17.56
CA ILE A 169 -7.42 6.95 -16.12
C ILE A 169 -7.52 8.38 -15.57
N HIS A 170 -6.60 9.26 -15.97
CA HIS A 170 -6.66 10.69 -15.60
C HIS A 170 -7.90 11.39 -16.16
N GLN A 171 -8.42 10.96 -17.32
CA GLN A 171 -9.70 11.42 -17.89
C GLN A 171 -10.94 10.83 -17.19
N GLY A 172 -10.78 9.99 -16.17
CA GLY A 172 -11.87 9.28 -15.50
C GLY A 172 -12.37 8.03 -16.26
N LYS A 173 -11.75 7.64 -17.37
CA LYS A 173 -12.11 6.45 -18.18
C LYS A 173 -11.39 5.21 -17.65
N ILE A 174 -11.69 4.83 -16.40
CA ILE A 174 -10.94 3.83 -15.63
C ILE A 174 -10.88 2.47 -16.35
N THR A 175 -12.04 1.93 -16.78
CA THR A 175 -12.11 0.61 -17.44
C THR A 175 -11.26 0.55 -18.72
N ASN A 176 -11.36 1.58 -19.57
CA ASN A 176 -10.60 1.62 -20.81
C ASN A 176 -9.09 1.73 -20.52
N GLY A 177 -8.73 2.56 -19.53
CA GLY A 177 -7.36 2.73 -19.12
C GLY A 177 -6.74 1.45 -18.56
N THR A 178 -7.44 0.76 -17.66
CA THR A 178 -6.97 -0.51 -17.09
C THR A 178 -6.83 -1.62 -18.12
N THR A 179 -7.70 -1.66 -19.14
CA THR A 179 -7.56 -2.60 -20.26
C THR A 179 -6.22 -2.41 -21.00
N LEU A 180 -5.84 -1.15 -21.30
CA LEU A 180 -4.54 -0.88 -21.93
C LEU A 180 -3.35 -1.21 -21.02
N LEU A 181 -3.49 -1.01 -19.71
CA LEU A 181 -2.47 -1.44 -18.76
C LEU A 181 -2.31 -2.96 -18.74
N ASP A 182 -3.41 -3.71 -18.78
CA ASP A 182 -3.39 -5.17 -18.84
C ASP A 182 -2.74 -5.66 -20.14
N GLU A 183 -3.02 -5.02 -21.30
CA GLU A 183 -2.36 -5.31 -22.57
C GLU A 183 -0.84 -5.03 -22.52
N ALA A 184 -0.43 -3.93 -21.89
CA ALA A 184 0.99 -3.64 -21.69
C ALA A 184 1.67 -4.73 -20.84
N MET A 185 0.97 -5.21 -19.80
CA MET A 185 1.47 -6.27 -18.93
C MET A 185 1.54 -7.63 -19.62
N VAL A 186 0.62 -7.95 -20.55
CA VAL A 186 0.69 -9.16 -21.35
C VAL A 186 1.99 -9.18 -22.16
N ALA A 187 2.36 -8.08 -22.83
CA ALA A 187 3.60 -7.98 -23.59
C ALA A 187 4.85 -8.19 -22.68
N VAL A 188 4.79 -7.67 -21.44
CA VAL A 188 5.89 -7.83 -20.47
C VAL A 188 6.03 -9.28 -19.99
N VAL A 189 4.93 -9.94 -19.60
CA VAL A 189 5.00 -11.32 -19.08
C VAL A 189 5.25 -12.37 -20.17
N SER A 190 5.04 -11.99 -21.43
CA SER A 190 5.35 -12.82 -22.62
C SER A 190 6.78 -12.61 -23.13
N ASP A 191 7.64 -11.88 -22.39
CA ASP A 191 9.04 -11.58 -22.77
C ASP A 191 9.19 -10.88 -24.14
N GLU A 192 8.16 -10.12 -24.55
CA GLU A 192 8.19 -9.37 -25.82
C GLU A 192 9.01 -8.08 -25.70
N THR A 193 9.22 -7.58 -24.49
CA THR A 193 9.89 -6.31 -24.19
C THR A 193 11.32 -6.50 -23.67
N SER A 194 12.16 -5.47 -23.85
CA SER A 194 13.47 -5.45 -23.21
C SER A 194 13.38 -5.40 -21.68
N PRO A 195 14.36 -5.97 -20.94
CA PRO A 195 14.30 -6.03 -19.46
C PRO A 195 14.18 -4.67 -18.79
N ILE A 196 14.75 -3.61 -19.38
CA ILE A 196 14.64 -2.24 -18.84
C ILE A 196 13.20 -1.74 -18.97
N VAL A 197 12.58 -1.94 -20.14
CA VAL A 197 11.18 -1.55 -20.37
C VAL A 197 10.24 -2.38 -19.51
N ALA A 198 10.46 -3.70 -19.44
CA ALA A 198 9.67 -4.60 -18.59
C ALA A 198 9.61 -4.10 -17.15
N GLY A 199 10.76 -3.78 -16.55
CA GLY A 199 10.83 -3.30 -15.18
C GLY A 199 10.13 -1.94 -14.96
N ILE A 200 10.28 -1.01 -15.91
CA ILE A 200 9.58 0.29 -15.87
C ILE A 200 8.07 0.07 -15.92
N VAL A 201 7.59 -0.78 -16.82
CA VAL A 201 6.16 -1.05 -17.01
C VAL A 201 5.56 -1.73 -15.79
N TYR A 202 6.22 -2.76 -15.23
CA TYR A 202 5.79 -3.38 -13.97
C TYR A 202 5.55 -2.32 -12.88
N CYS A 203 6.56 -1.48 -12.65
CA CYS A 203 6.49 -0.47 -11.59
C CYS A 203 5.35 0.54 -11.84
N ALA A 204 5.23 1.05 -13.07
CA ALA A 204 4.25 2.06 -13.42
C ALA A 204 2.81 1.52 -13.40
N VAL A 205 2.58 0.29 -13.87
CA VAL A 205 1.25 -0.34 -13.81
C VAL A 205 0.82 -0.60 -12.38
N ILE A 206 1.69 -1.18 -11.54
CA ILE A 206 1.38 -1.45 -10.13
C ILE A 206 1.07 -0.13 -9.40
N GLU A 207 1.90 0.90 -9.61
CA GLU A 207 1.66 2.22 -9.01
C GLU A 207 0.32 2.83 -9.46
N THR A 208 -0.02 2.71 -10.75
CA THR A 208 -1.29 3.20 -11.28
C THR A 208 -2.48 2.44 -10.66
N CYS A 209 -2.42 1.11 -10.58
CA CYS A 209 -3.45 0.30 -9.92
C CYS A 209 -3.65 0.70 -8.46
N GLN A 210 -2.57 1.01 -7.74
CA GLN A 210 -2.67 1.49 -6.36
C GLN A 210 -3.31 2.87 -6.25
N LYS A 211 -2.98 3.79 -7.16
CA LYS A 211 -3.58 5.14 -7.19
C LYS A 211 -5.08 5.11 -7.41
N ILE A 212 -5.58 4.14 -8.18
CA ILE A 212 -7.02 3.95 -8.40
C ILE A 212 -7.64 2.92 -7.43
N TYR A 213 -6.89 2.47 -6.44
CA TYR A 213 -7.34 1.49 -5.44
C TYR A 213 -7.77 0.13 -6.02
N ASP A 214 -7.27 -0.25 -7.19
CA ASP A 214 -7.46 -1.60 -7.76
C ASP A 214 -6.46 -2.58 -7.13
N LEU A 215 -6.79 -3.03 -5.93
CA LEU A 215 -5.92 -3.91 -5.15
C LEU A 215 -5.76 -5.30 -5.77
N GLN A 216 -6.76 -5.77 -6.53
CA GLN A 216 -6.68 -7.07 -7.17
C GLN A 216 -5.60 -7.06 -8.26
N ARG A 217 -5.64 -6.09 -9.18
CA ARG A 217 -4.60 -5.93 -10.20
C ARG A 217 -3.23 -5.60 -9.59
N ALA A 218 -3.18 -4.71 -8.60
CA ALA A 218 -1.94 -4.38 -7.91
C ALA A 218 -1.27 -5.63 -7.33
N ARG A 219 -2.03 -6.56 -6.72
CA ARG A 219 -1.54 -7.83 -6.19
C ARG A 219 -1.06 -8.77 -7.29
N GLU A 220 -1.87 -8.99 -8.31
CA GLU A 220 -1.55 -9.89 -9.42
C GLU A 220 -0.25 -9.49 -10.12
N TRP A 221 -0.09 -8.20 -10.43
CA TRP A 221 1.10 -7.69 -11.09
C TRP A 221 2.32 -7.62 -10.16
N THR A 222 2.12 -7.42 -8.84
CA THR A 222 3.22 -7.53 -7.86
C THR A 222 3.73 -8.96 -7.75
N ASP A 223 2.85 -9.96 -7.78
CA ASP A 223 3.24 -11.36 -7.78
C ASP A 223 3.99 -11.72 -9.08
N ALA A 224 3.58 -11.19 -10.23
CA ALA A 224 4.29 -11.35 -11.49
C ALA A 224 5.67 -10.69 -11.46
N LEU A 225 5.77 -9.46 -10.96
CA LEU A 225 7.06 -8.76 -10.76
C LEU A 225 7.98 -9.55 -9.82
N SER A 226 7.45 -10.15 -8.75
CA SER A 226 8.24 -10.95 -7.82
C SER A 226 8.87 -12.15 -8.53
N ARG A 227 8.07 -12.91 -9.29
CA ARG A 227 8.58 -14.04 -10.08
C ARG A 227 9.65 -13.63 -11.09
N TRP A 228 9.43 -12.49 -11.75
CA TRP A 228 10.39 -11.93 -12.71
C TRP A 228 11.71 -11.52 -12.03
N CYS A 229 11.66 -10.84 -10.88
CA CYS A 229 12.85 -10.50 -10.09
C CYS A 229 13.59 -11.74 -9.56
N ASP A 230 12.85 -12.78 -9.15
CA ASP A 230 13.43 -14.03 -8.64
C ASP A 230 14.11 -14.85 -9.75
N SER A 231 13.64 -14.76 -10.99
CA SER A 231 14.28 -15.37 -12.16
C SER A 231 15.60 -14.69 -12.56
N GLN A 232 15.85 -13.47 -12.06
CA GLN A 232 17.02 -12.66 -12.38
C GLN A 232 17.70 -12.16 -11.08
N PRO A 233 18.48 -13.02 -10.39
CA PRO A 233 19.01 -12.71 -9.06
C PRO A 233 19.92 -11.48 -9.00
N ASP A 234 20.55 -11.12 -10.12
CA ASP A 234 21.43 -9.95 -10.24
C ASP A 234 20.71 -8.62 -10.51
N LEU A 235 19.39 -8.66 -10.75
CA LEU A 235 18.59 -7.50 -11.07
C LEU A 235 18.42 -6.62 -9.82
N ILE A 236 18.92 -5.37 -9.88
CA ILE A 236 18.88 -4.44 -8.74
C ILE A 236 17.80 -3.34 -8.88
N PRO A 237 17.63 -2.67 -10.04
CA PRO A 237 16.84 -1.42 -10.10
C PRO A 237 15.40 -1.54 -9.62
N TYR A 238 14.75 -2.66 -9.87
CA TYR A 238 13.32 -2.84 -9.57
C TYR A 238 13.04 -3.61 -8.28
N ARG A 239 14.07 -4.21 -7.67
CA ARG A 239 13.94 -5.06 -6.48
C ARG A 239 13.43 -4.29 -5.26
N GLY A 240 13.88 -3.05 -5.09
CA GLY A 240 13.44 -2.19 -4.00
C GLY A 240 11.95 -1.88 -4.06
N GLN A 241 11.45 -1.53 -5.23
CA GLN A 241 10.02 -1.29 -5.43
C GLN A 241 9.19 -2.58 -5.26
N CYS A 242 9.66 -3.71 -5.78
CA CYS A 242 9.02 -5.00 -5.58
C CYS A 242 8.82 -5.31 -4.09
N LEU A 243 9.87 -5.17 -3.28
CA LEU A 243 9.81 -5.40 -1.83
C LEU A 243 8.81 -4.45 -1.13
N VAL A 244 8.79 -3.18 -1.52
CA VAL A 244 7.84 -2.20 -0.96
C VAL A 244 6.40 -2.59 -1.30
N ARG A 245 6.13 -2.97 -2.55
CA ARG A 245 4.77 -3.36 -2.97
C ARG A 245 4.30 -4.64 -2.30
N ARG A 246 5.19 -5.61 -2.12
CA ARG A 246 4.91 -6.80 -1.32
C ARG A 246 4.61 -6.45 0.14
N ALA A 247 5.38 -5.54 0.73
CA ALA A 247 5.13 -5.07 2.10
C ALA A 247 3.74 -4.45 2.25
N GLU A 248 3.28 -3.65 1.29
CA GLU A 248 1.92 -3.08 1.28
C GLU A 248 0.83 -4.16 1.27
N ILE A 249 0.95 -5.13 0.38
CA ILE A 249 0.00 -6.23 0.26
C ILE A 249 -0.02 -7.07 1.55
N MET A 250 1.17 -7.39 2.10
CA MET A 250 1.28 -8.15 3.34
C MET A 250 0.72 -7.38 4.55
N GLN A 251 0.90 -6.05 4.59
CA GLN A 251 0.30 -5.18 5.60
C GLN A 251 -1.23 -5.25 5.54
N LEU A 252 -1.81 -5.12 4.35
CA LEU A 252 -3.26 -5.19 4.15
C LEU A 252 -3.84 -6.54 4.61
N GLN A 253 -3.16 -7.65 4.24
CA GLN A 253 -3.55 -9.01 4.62
C GLN A 253 -3.34 -9.33 6.11
N GLY A 254 -2.75 -8.42 6.88
CA GLY A 254 -2.43 -8.64 8.29
C GLY A 254 -1.19 -9.50 8.54
N LYS A 255 -0.33 -9.69 7.55
CA LYS A 255 0.97 -10.39 7.69
C LYS A 255 2.07 -9.40 8.09
N TRP A 256 1.84 -8.64 9.16
CA TRP A 256 2.68 -7.50 9.56
C TRP A 256 4.16 -7.83 9.83
N PRO A 257 4.52 -8.96 10.45
CA PRO A 257 5.93 -9.33 10.60
C PRO A 257 6.64 -9.48 9.25
N VAL A 258 5.98 -10.12 8.27
CA VAL A 258 6.53 -10.29 6.92
C VAL A 258 6.60 -8.95 6.20
N ALA A 259 5.54 -8.12 6.29
CA ALA A 259 5.53 -6.77 5.72
C ALA A 259 6.68 -5.91 6.25
N LEU A 260 6.96 -5.97 7.56
CA LEU A 260 8.08 -5.25 8.17
C LEU A 260 9.42 -5.76 7.66
N GLN A 261 9.59 -7.08 7.52
CA GLN A 261 10.81 -7.69 7.00
C GLN A 261 11.06 -7.25 5.54
N GLU A 262 10.05 -7.29 4.67
CA GLU A 262 10.15 -6.84 3.28
C GLU A 262 10.55 -5.36 3.20
N ALA A 263 9.90 -4.50 3.99
CA ALA A 263 10.23 -3.07 4.05
C ALA A 263 11.66 -2.83 4.58
N GLN A 264 12.13 -3.60 5.57
CA GLN A 264 13.50 -3.51 6.07
C GLN A 264 14.51 -3.96 5.01
N GLN A 265 14.22 -5.03 4.27
CA GLN A 265 15.07 -5.48 3.18
C GLN A 265 15.19 -4.40 2.09
N ALA A 266 14.09 -3.72 1.74
CA ALA A 266 14.11 -2.64 0.76
C ALA A 266 15.02 -1.47 1.19
N CYS A 267 15.02 -1.12 2.49
CA CYS A 267 15.90 -0.08 3.03
C CYS A 267 17.38 -0.47 3.03
N ASN A 268 17.70 -1.76 3.15
CA ASN A 268 19.06 -2.29 3.30
C ASN A 268 19.70 -2.69 1.96
N LEU A 269 19.05 -2.44 0.83
CA LEU A 269 19.65 -2.72 -0.47
C LEU A 269 20.96 -1.95 -0.65
N PRO A 270 22.03 -2.59 -1.13
CA PRO A 270 23.40 -2.04 -1.11
C PRO A 270 23.57 -0.78 -1.97
N ARG A 271 22.66 -0.49 -2.86
CA ARG A 271 22.56 0.74 -3.63
C ARG A 271 21.09 1.02 -3.89
N PRO A 272 20.50 2.05 -3.25
CA PRO A 272 19.13 2.45 -3.58
C PRO A 272 19.14 3.03 -5.00
N SER A 273 18.81 2.21 -5.97
CA SER A 273 18.67 2.62 -7.38
C SER A 273 17.57 3.66 -7.56
N HIS A 274 16.62 3.71 -6.59
CA HIS A 274 15.53 4.67 -6.57
C HIS A 274 15.35 5.22 -5.16
N PRO A 275 15.75 6.46 -4.88
CA PRO A 275 15.51 7.12 -3.58
C PRO A 275 14.05 7.06 -3.13
N SER A 276 13.11 7.12 -4.08
CA SER A 276 11.67 7.03 -3.81
C SER A 276 11.26 5.68 -3.20
N ALA A 277 11.83 4.56 -3.64
CA ALA A 277 11.53 3.24 -3.08
C ALA A 277 12.02 3.12 -1.63
N THR A 278 13.19 3.67 -1.32
CA THR A 278 13.72 3.70 0.05
C THR A 278 12.86 4.57 0.96
N GLY A 279 12.44 5.75 0.48
CA GLY A 279 11.52 6.61 1.21
C GLY A 279 10.18 5.94 1.49
N GLU A 280 9.61 5.25 0.51
CA GLU A 280 8.37 4.50 0.68
C GLU A 280 8.55 3.31 1.63
N ALA A 281 9.68 2.59 1.58
CA ALA A 281 9.98 1.51 2.51
C ALA A 281 10.03 1.98 3.97
N PHE A 282 10.67 3.12 4.25
CA PHE A 282 10.66 3.73 5.58
C PHE A 282 9.26 4.17 5.99
N TYR A 283 8.47 4.70 5.07
CA TYR A 283 7.07 5.05 5.35
C TYR A 283 6.25 3.82 5.74
N ARG A 284 6.40 2.67 5.05
CA ARG A 284 5.73 1.41 5.41
C ARG A 284 6.14 0.89 6.79
N GLN A 285 7.44 0.96 7.11
CA GLN A 285 7.90 0.62 8.46
C GLN A 285 7.25 1.53 9.52
N ALA A 286 7.19 2.84 9.25
CA ALA A 286 6.60 3.81 10.15
C ALA A 286 5.11 3.50 10.42
N GLU A 287 4.33 3.19 9.36
CA GLU A 287 2.93 2.79 9.49
C GLU A 287 2.76 1.53 10.36
N LEU A 288 3.56 0.49 10.11
CA LEU A 288 3.52 -0.74 10.89
C LEU A 288 3.88 -0.49 12.36
N TYR A 289 4.94 0.27 12.65
CA TYR A 289 5.32 0.63 14.01
C TYR A 289 4.25 1.46 14.71
N ARG A 290 3.61 2.41 13.99
CA ARG A 290 2.50 3.22 14.52
C ARG A 290 1.32 2.34 14.92
N LEU A 291 0.92 1.42 14.05
CA LEU A 291 -0.19 0.50 14.31
C LEU A 291 0.11 -0.46 15.47
N GLN A 292 1.37 -0.83 15.67
CA GLN A 292 1.84 -1.65 16.80
C GLN A 292 2.04 -0.85 18.10
N GLY A 293 1.85 0.49 18.09
CA GLY A 293 2.07 1.34 19.26
C GLY A 293 3.55 1.63 19.56
N GLN A 294 4.47 1.29 18.65
CA GLN A 294 5.91 1.53 18.78
C GLN A 294 6.25 2.96 18.30
N PHE A 295 5.75 3.97 18.98
CA PHE A 295 5.72 5.35 18.51
C PHE A 295 7.10 5.95 18.24
N SER A 296 8.10 5.66 19.07
CA SER A 296 9.48 6.17 18.84
C SER A 296 10.11 5.59 17.57
N HIS A 297 9.86 4.30 17.29
CA HIS A 297 10.31 3.69 16.03
C HIS A 297 9.56 4.26 14.82
N ALA A 298 8.24 4.46 14.96
CA ALA A 298 7.43 5.08 13.91
C ALA A 298 7.92 6.49 13.57
N GLU A 299 8.16 7.33 14.56
CA GLU A 299 8.64 8.71 14.38
C GLU A 299 9.98 8.75 13.64
N ASN A 300 10.94 7.92 14.10
CA ASN A 300 12.24 7.82 13.41
C ASN A 300 12.07 7.37 11.95
N ALA A 301 11.25 6.35 11.69
CA ALA A 301 11.02 5.86 10.34
C ALA A 301 10.34 6.89 9.44
N TYR A 302 9.37 7.70 9.93
CA TYR A 302 8.80 8.82 9.18
C TYR A 302 9.85 9.90 8.87
N HIS A 303 10.75 10.22 9.81
CA HIS A 303 11.84 11.14 9.54
C HIS A 303 12.81 10.60 8.48
N GLN A 304 13.11 9.30 8.50
CA GLN A 304 13.90 8.70 7.42
C GLN A 304 13.16 8.76 6.08
N ALA A 305 11.87 8.44 6.04
CA ALA A 305 11.07 8.58 4.82
C ALA A 305 11.18 10.00 4.23
N SER A 306 11.06 11.03 5.08
CA SER A 306 11.20 12.43 4.67
C SER A 306 12.59 12.77 4.10
N LYS A 307 13.68 12.25 4.70
CA LYS A 307 15.05 12.43 4.18
C LYS A 307 15.24 11.84 2.78
N TRP A 308 14.48 10.78 2.47
CA TRP A 308 14.47 10.16 1.15
C TRP A 308 13.41 10.74 0.21
N GLY A 309 12.86 11.93 0.53
CA GLY A 309 11.93 12.66 -0.32
C GLY A 309 10.47 12.16 -0.28
N ARG A 310 10.12 11.20 0.61
CA ARG A 310 8.74 10.74 0.80
C ARG A 310 8.05 11.62 1.84
N ASN A 311 6.98 12.32 1.45
CA ASN A 311 6.15 13.06 2.40
C ASN A 311 5.60 12.09 3.49
N PRO A 312 5.86 12.32 4.79
CA PRO A 312 5.42 11.44 5.86
C PRO A 312 3.91 11.53 6.16
N GLN A 313 3.19 12.46 5.51
CA GLN A 313 1.75 12.60 5.68
C GLN A 313 0.97 11.60 4.80
N PRO A 314 -0.23 11.17 5.24
CA PRO A 314 -0.95 11.52 6.47
C PRO A 314 -0.51 10.72 7.72
N GLY A 315 0.36 9.73 7.55
CA GLY A 315 0.75 8.80 8.63
C GLY A 315 1.34 9.49 9.85
N PHE A 316 2.15 10.55 9.65
CA PHE A 316 2.75 11.30 10.76
C PHE A 316 1.69 12.08 11.57
N ALA A 317 0.64 12.61 10.92
CA ALA A 317 -0.49 13.22 11.64
C ALA A 317 -1.27 12.18 12.45
N LEU A 318 -1.46 10.97 11.91
CA LEU A 318 -2.07 9.86 12.65
C LEU A 318 -1.19 9.36 13.80
N LEU A 319 0.13 9.46 13.70
CA LEU A 319 1.04 9.17 14.81
C LEU A 319 0.81 10.17 15.95
N ARG A 320 0.73 11.47 15.67
CA ARG A 320 0.44 12.51 16.67
C ARG A 320 -0.94 12.27 17.33
N LEU A 321 -1.93 11.88 16.54
CA LEU A 321 -3.24 11.50 17.08
C LEU A 321 -3.13 10.30 18.04
N ALA A 322 -2.38 9.26 17.66
CA ALA A 322 -2.18 8.07 18.50
C ALA A 322 -1.41 8.37 19.80
N GLN A 323 -0.57 9.40 19.81
CA GLN A 323 0.12 9.93 21.00
C GLN A 323 -0.78 10.83 21.88
N GLY A 324 -2.01 11.12 21.44
CA GLY A 324 -2.93 12.01 22.15
C GLY A 324 -2.75 13.50 21.81
N GLU A 325 -1.87 13.83 20.87
CA GLU A 325 -1.56 15.19 20.44
C GLU A 325 -2.57 15.70 19.39
N VAL A 326 -3.85 15.77 19.74
CA VAL A 326 -4.96 16.05 18.82
C VAL A 326 -4.77 17.34 18.04
N GLN A 327 -4.32 18.43 18.69
CA GLN A 327 -4.14 19.74 18.03
C GLN A 327 -2.98 19.73 17.02
N ALA A 328 -1.88 19.05 17.33
CA ALA A 328 -0.77 18.90 16.41
C ALA A 328 -1.20 18.07 15.18
N ALA A 329 -1.93 16.96 15.39
CA ALA A 329 -2.50 16.16 14.33
C ALA A 329 -3.45 16.97 13.43
N LYS A 330 -4.36 17.76 14.03
CA LYS A 330 -5.31 18.63 13.32
C LYS A 330 -4.58 19.64 12.42
N THR A 331 -3.61 20.37 12.97
CA THR A 331 -2.85 21.37 12.21
C THR A 331 -2.12 20.74 11.04
N ALA A 332 -1.44 19.61 11.26
CA ALA A 332 -0.69 18.92 10.23
C ALA A 332 -1.58 18.40 9.08
N ILE A 333 -2.73 17.79 9.41
CA ILE A 333 -3.62 17.23 8.40
C ILE A 333 -4.36 18.31 7.61
N GLN A 334 -4.72 19.43 8.25
CA GLN A 334 -5.33 20.58 7.58
C GLN A 334 -4.39 21.23 6.59
N HIS A 335 -3.10 21.32 6.93
CA HIS A 335 -2.08 21.88 6.03
C HIS A 335 -1.99 21.05 4.75
N ILE A 336 -1.76 19.74 4.87
CA ILE A 336 -1.62 18.88 3.68
C ILE A 336 -2.92 18.80 2.86
N ALA A 337 -4.09 18.82 3.49
CA ALA A 337 -5.36 18.81 2.79
C ALA A 337 -5.60 20.07 1.95
N LYS A 338 -5.09 21.23 2.39
CA LYS A 338 -5.14 22.49 1.64
C LYS A 338 -4.17 22.50 0.45
N GLU A 339 -2.99 21.91 0.59
CA GLU A 339 -1.99 21.85 -0.46
C GLU A 339 -2.31 20.82 -1.53
N THR A 340 -3.16 19.84 -1.21
CA THR A 340 -3.51 18.76 -2.14
C THR A 340 -4.77 19.10 -2.93
N ALA A 341 -4.58 19.61 -4.15
CA ALA A 341 -5.68 19.94 -5.06
C ALA A 341 -6.16 18.71 -5.86
N ASN A 342 -5.24 17.81 -6.23
CA ASN A 342 -5.57 16.63 -7.03
C ASN A 342 -6.53 15.70 -6.28
N ARG A 343 -7.64 15.39 -6.92
CA ARG A 343 -8.77 14.66 -6.32
C ARG A 343 -8.41 13.22 -5.90
N MET A 344 -7.65 12.51 -6.73
CA MET A 344 -7.17 11.16 -6.39
C MET A 344 -6.18 11.18 -5.20
N ALA A 345 -5.30 12.18 -5.16
CA ALA A 345 -4.38 12.34 -4.03
C ALA A 345 -5.13 12.67 -2.72
N ARG A 346 -6.25 13.40 -2.81
CA ARG A 346 -7.12 13.68 -1.66
C ARG A 346 -7.72 12.41 -1.05
N ALA A 347 -8.08 11.41 -1.88
CA ALA A 347 -8.61 10.14 -1.38
C ALA A 347 -7.66 9.43 -0.40
N ASN A 348 -6.33 9.64 -0.50
CA ASN A 348 -5.35 9.09 0.44
C ASN A 348 -5.29 9.86 1.77
N ILE A 349 -5.74 11.12 1.79
CA ILE A 349 -5.66 12.01 2.96
C ILE A 349 -6.97 12.03 3.74
N LEU A 350 -8.10 12.02 3.03
CA LEU A 350 -9.43 12.20 3.60
C LEU A 350 -9.78 11.22 4.72
N PRO A 351 -9.44 9.91 4.67
CA PRO A 351 -9.72 8.99 5.77
C PRO A 351 -9.04 9.41 7.08
N ALA A 352 -7.77 9.82 7.01
CA ALA A 352 -7.03 10.33 8.16
C ALA A 352 -7.56 11.69 8.62
N PHE A 353 -7.92 12.57 7.69
CA PHE A 353 -8.53 13.86 7.99
C PHE A 353 -9.83 13.67 8.77
N ILE A 354 -10.72 12.79 8.31
CA ILE A 354 -12.00 12.51 8.97
C ILE A 354 -11.77 11.96 10.39
N GLU A 355 -10.85 11.00 10.55
CA GLU A 355 -10.53 10.42 11.86
C GLU A 355 -10.03 11.50 12.83
N ILE A 356 -9.11 12.35 12.40
CA ILE A 356 -8.54 13.43 13.21
C ILE A 356 -9.60 14.50 13.55
N MET A 357 -10.43 14.89 12.59
CA MET A 357 -11.49 15.89 12.83
C MET A 357 -12.54 15.37 13.81
N LEU A 358 -12.91 14.09 13.76
CA LEU A 358 -13.83 13.48 14.72
C LEU A 358 -13.26 13.47 16.15
N GLU A 359 -11.96 13.23 16.30
CA GLU A 359 -11.29 13.29 17.61
C GLU A 359 -11.08 14.74 18.10
N ALA A 360 -10.98 15.70 17.17
CA ALA A 360 -10.94 17.13 17.46
C ALA A 360 -12.32 17.77 17.68
N ALA A 361 -13.40 16.96 17.68
CA ALA A 361 -14.80 17.40 17.76
C ALA A 361 -15.27 18.35 16.63
N GLU A 362 -14.61 18.34 15.48
CA GLU A 362 -14.94 19.14 14.29
C GLU A 362 -15.87 18.34 13.35
N LEU A 363 -17.09 18.10 13.83
CA LEU A 363 -18.03 17.17 13.20
C LEU A 363 -18.42 17.59 11.77
N GLN A 364 -18.63 18.90 11.51
CA GLN A 364 -19.00 19.38 10.18
C GLN A 364 -17.88 19.16 9.17
N SER A 365 -16.64 19.48 9.51
CA SER A 365 -15.48 19.24 8.64
C SER A 365 -15.28 17.76 8.33
N ALA A 366 -15.55 16.88 9.30
CA ALA A 366 -15.49 15.43 9.10
C ALA A 366 -16.61 14.94 8.16
N GLU A 367 -17.81 15.49 8.27
CA GLU A 367 -18.94 15.15 7.40
C GLU A 367 -18.70 15.59 5.95
N ASP A 368 -18.34 16.85 5.73
CA ASP A 368 -18.05 17.39 4.39
C ASP A 368 -16.96 16.56 3.70
N SER A 369 -15.94 16.16 4.47
CA SER A 369 -14.84 15.32 3.94
C SER A 369 -15.26 13.87 3.67
N ALA A 370 -16.20 13.33 4.45
CA ALA A 370 -16.75 12.00 4.20
C ALA A 370 -17.61 11.98 2.93
N ASP A 371 -18.38 13.04 2.68
CA ASP A 371 -19.16 13.20 1.45
C ASP A 371 -18.25 13.38 0.22
N GLU A 372 -17.16 14.15 0.34
CA GLU A 372 -16.14 14.26 -0.70
C GLU A 372 -15.52 12.88 -1.02
N LEU A 373 -15.11 12.14 0.01
CA LEU A 373 -14.52 10.81 -0.16
C LEU A 373 -15.49 9.83 -0.81
N ALA A 374 -16.77 9.88 -0.43
CA ALA A 374 -17.82 9.05 -1.04
C ALA A 374 -18.00 9.38 -2.53
N GLY A 375 -17.95 10.66 -2.91
CA GLY A 375 -17.98 11.08 -4.31
C GLY A 375 -16.80 10.54 -5.12
N ILE A 376 -15.58 10.62 -4.59
CA ILE A 376 -14.38 10.07 -5.24
C ILE A 376 -14.49 8.53 -5.36
N ALA A 377 -14.96 7.85 -4.31
CA ALA A 377 -15.11 6.41 -4.30
C ALA A 377 -16.13 5.91 -5.35
N ALA A 378 -17.22 6.65 -5.54
CA ALA A 378 -18.22 6.34 -6.56
C ALA A 378 -17.69 6.52 -7.99
N GLU A 379 -16.83 7.51 -8.22
CA GLU A 379 -16.22 7.74 -9.55
C GLU A 379 -15.20 6.66 -9.91
N LEU A 380 -14.39 6.23 -8.94
CA LEU A 380 -13.36 5.22 -9.17
C LEU A 380 -13.93 3.79 -9.19
N ASP A 381 -15.16 3.60 -8.71
CA ASP A 381 -15.85 2.29 -8.61
C ASP A 381 -14.98 1.18 -7.99
N SER A 382 -14.09 1.57 -7.06
CA SER A 382 -13.19 0.65 -6.38
C SER A 382 -13.83 0.09 -5.11
N PRO A 383 -14.00 -1.24 -4.99
CA PRO A 383 -14.58 -1.86 -3.77
C PRO A 383 -13.83 -1.49 -2.49
N PHE A 384 -12.51 -1.36 -2.56
CA PHE A 384 -11.69 -0.99 -1.41
C PHE A 384 -11.91 0.47 -0.99
N LEU A 385 -11.93 1.41 -1.95
CA LEU A 385 -12.16 2.82 -1.64
C LEU A 385 -13.60 3.07 -1.19
N ILE A 386 -14.58 2.36 -1.78
CA ILE A 386 -15.96 2.38 -1.31
C ILE A 386 -16.04 1.93 0.15
N ALA A 387 -15.33 0.85 0.52
CA ALA A 387 -15.30 0.37 1.89
C ALA A 387 -14.71 1.41 2.85
N ILE A 388 -13.61 2.07 2.49
CA ILE A 388 -13.00 3.15 3.29
C ILE A 388 -13.96 4.33 3.46
N ALA A 389 -14.64 4.75 2.39
CA ALA A 389 -15.61 5.84 2.42
C ALA A 389 -16.81 5.50 3.32
N GLU A 390 -17.34 4.30 3.22
CA GLU A 390 -18.46 3.84 4.06
C GLU A 390 -18.07 3.66 5.52
N GLN A 391 -16.83 3.20 5.81
CA GLN A 391 -16.31 3.15 7.18
C GLN A 391 -16.22 4.57 7.77
N SER A 392 -15.70 5.52 7.01
CA SER A 392 -15.59 6.92 7.40
C SER A 392 -16.97 7.55 7.66
N THR A 393 -17.92 7.37 6.73
CA THR A 393 -19.31 7.81 6.87
C THR A 393 -19.99 7.15 8.09
N GLY A 394 -19.77 5.84 8.29
CA GLY A 394 -20.28 5.11 9.45
C GLY A 394 -19.78 5.72 10.78
N ASN A 395 -18.50 6.10 10.84
CA ASN A 395 -17.92 6.74 12.03
C ASN A 395 -18.53 8.13 12.28
N VAL A 396 -18.73 8.96 11.24
CA VAL A 396 -19.43 10.26 11.32
C VAL A 396 -20.86 10.07 11.84
N LEU A 397 -21.60 9.09 11.30
CA LEU A 397 -22.98 8.81 11.74
C LEU A 397 -23.05 8.39 13.22
N LEU A 398 -22.05 7.65 13.71
CA LEU A 398 -21.96 7.31 15.13
C LEU A 398 -21.76 8.55 16.03
N ARG A 399 -20.96 9.51 15.60
CA ARG A 399 -20.80 10.79 16.32
C ARG A 399 -22.08 11.64 16.27
N LYS A 400 -22.86 11.54 15.18
CA LYS A 400 -24.18 12.18 15.03
C LYS A 400 -25.31 11.44 15.76
N SER A 401 -25.01 10.43 16.56
CA SER A 401 -25.98 9.60 17.28
C SER A 401 -27.03 8.92 16.37
N LYS A 402 -26.59 8.48 15.17
CA LYS A 402 -27.41 7.76 14.19
C LYS A 402 -26.93 6.30 14.03
N PRO A 403 -26.94 5.48 15.08
CA PRO A 403 -26.32 4.14 15.06
C PRO A 403 -26.98 3.16 14.06
N ARG A 404 -28.30 3.27 13.80
CA ARG A 404 -28.99 2.40 12.84
C ARG A 404 -28.52 2.65 11.39
N GLU A 405 -28.30 3.92 11.03
CA GLU A 405 -27.77 4.28 9.72
C GLU A 405 -26.31 3.84 9.60
N ALA A 406 -25.52 4.05 10.65
CA ALA A 406 -24.14 3.62 10.71
C ALA A 406 -23.97 2.11 10.49
N ILE A 407 -24.78 1.28 11.15
CA ILE A 407 -24.71 -0.19 11.00
C ILE A 407 -24.92 -0.62 9.55
N LYS A 408 -25.83 0.01 8.80
CA LYS A 408 -26.04 -0.32 7.38
C LYS A 408 -24.77 -0.13 6.56
N LYS A 409 -24.11 1.03 6.73
CA LYS A 409 -22.85 1.36 6.06
C LYS A 409 -21.71 0.45 6.52
N LEU A 410 -21.56 0.27 7.81
CA LEU A 410 -20.49 -0.54 8.40
C LEU A 410 -20.59 -2.03 8.01
N ARG A 411 -21.78 -2.61 7.90
CA ARG A 411 -21.94 -3.99 7.43
C ARG A 411 -21.51 -4.17 5.97
N HIS A 412 -21.87 -3.24 5.10
CA HIS A 412 -21.48 -3.30 3.70
C HIS A 412 -19.95 -3.12 3.55
N CYS A 413 -19.37 -2.13 4.22
CA CYS A 413 -17.91 -1.96 4.14
C CYS A 413 -17.15 -3.16 4.74
N TRP A 414 -17.65 -3.79 5.80
CA TRP A 414 -17.07 -5.01 6.36
C TRP A 414 -17.05 -6.17 5.34
N GLN A 415 -18.13 -6.35 4.58
CA GLN A 415 -18.19 -7.35 3.50
C GLN A 415 -17.16 -7.06 2.40
N LEU A 416 -17.01 -5.79 2.01
CA LEU A 416 -16.04 -5.37 1.01
C LEU A 416 -14.60 -5.58 1.50
N PHE A 417 -14.29 -5.21 2.75
CA PHE A 417 -12.95 -5.44 3.32
C PHE A 417 -12.59 -6.92 3.41
N ASN A 418 -13.54 -7.78 3.75
CA ASN A 418 -13.31 -9.22 3.76
C ASN A 418 -13.05 -9.77 2.35
N LYS A 419 -13.77 -9.27 1.34
CA LYS A 419 -13.58 -9.67 -0.06
C LYS A 419 -12.17 -9.36 -0.56
N VAL A 420 -11.58 -8.24 -0.12
CA VAL A 420 -10.21 -7.82 -0.49
C VAL A 420 -9.15 -8.26 0.52
N GLU A 421 -9.50 -9.07 1.51
CA GLU A 421 -8.61 -9.59 2.57
C GLU A 421 -7.97 -8.48 3.44
N ALA A 422 -8.63 -7.33 3.59
CA ALA A 422 -8.17 -6.21 4.41
C ALA A 422 -8.46 -6.44 5.91
N ARG A 423 -7.68 -7.34 6.54
CA ARG A 423 -7.96 -7.86 7.89
C ARG A 423 -8.01 -6.79 8.97
N TYR A 424 -7.09 -5.84 8.96
CA TYR A 424 -7.04 -4.76 9.95
C TYR A 424 -8.25 -3.84 9.81
N GLU A 425 -8.60 -3.40 8.60
CA GLU A 425 -9.74 -2.52 8.37
C GLU A 425 -11.08 -3.22 8.66
N SER A 426 -11.16 -4.52 8.38
CA SER A 426 -12.30 -5.35 8.77
C SER A 426 -12.51 -5.34 10.29
N ALA A 427 -11.44 -5.51 11.08
CA ALA A 427 -11.49 -5.46 12.54
C ALA A 427 -11.85 -4.06 13.07
N ARG A 428 -11.30 -2.98 12.45
CA ARG A 428 -11.70 -1.59 12.78
C ARG A 428 -13.20 -1.39 12.57
N THR A 429 -13.74 -1.93 11.48
CA THR A 429 -15.18 -1.86 11.17
C THR A 429 -16.00 -2.60 12.22
N GLN A 430 -15.58 -3.80 12.63
CA GLN A 430 -16.27 -4.56 13.70
C GLN A 430 -16.27 -3.79 15.02
N ARG A 431 -15.18 -3.13 15.39
CA ARG A 431 -15.15 -2.25 16.57
C ARG A 431 -16.20 -1.13 16.45
N LEU A 432 -16.33 -0.49 15.29
CA LEU A 432 -17.35 0.55 15.06
C LEU A 432 -18.77 -0.03 15.09
N MET A 433 -19.02 -1.22 14.55
CA MET A 433 -20.29 -1.92 14.67
C MET A 433 -20.63 -2.22 16.13
N GLY A 434 -19.67 -2.71 16.90
CA GLY A 434 -19.82 -2.93 18.33
C GLY A 434 -20.24 -1.66 19.08
N LEU A 435 -19.57 -0.53 18.77
CA LEU A 435 -19.93 0.78 19.32
C LEU A 435 -21.36 1.20 18.93
N ALA A 436 -21.78 0.92 17.70
CA ALA A 436 -23.13 1.19 17.23
C ALA A 436 -24.19 0.38 17.99
N TYR A 437 -23.93 -0.89 18.25
CA TYR A 437 -24.83 -1.76 19.01
C TYR A 437 -24.91 -1.37 20.48
N LEU A 438 -23.79 -0.93 21.10
CA LEU A 438 -23.82 -0.35 22.46
C LEU A 438 -24.74 0.88 22.54
N LYS A 439 -24.72 1.75 21.54
CA LYS A 439 -25.61 2.92 21.46
C LYS A 439 -27.09 2.54 21.24
N LEU A 440 -27.38 1.33 20.80
CA LEU A 440 -28.73 0.77 20.67
C LEU A 440 -29.16 -0.08 21.87
N ASN A 441 -28.32 -0.19 22.90
CA ASN A 441 -28.48 -1.06 24.06
C ASN A 441 -28.54 -2.57 23.70
N ASP A 442 -28.00 -2.96 22.53
CA ASP A 442 -27.84 -4.36 22.13
C ASP A 442 -26.45 -4.84 22.59
N HIS A 443 -26.34 -5.17 23.86
CA HIS A 443 -25.08 -5.54 24.52
C HIS A 443 -24.53 -6.90 24.02
N ASP A 444 -25.41 -7.84 23.66
CA ASP A 444 -24.99 -9.17 23.21
C ASP A 444 -24.32 -9.11 21.83
N THR A 445 -24.96 -8.45 20.87
CA THR A 445 -24.36 -8.24 19.54
C THR A 445 -23.10 -7.38 19.62
N ALA A 446 -23.12 -6.33 20.46
CA ALA A 446 -21.94 -5.50 20.68
C ALA A 446 -20.74 -6.30 21.18
N LYS A 447 -20.96 -7.21 22.17
CA LYS A 447 -19.92 -8.06 22.73
C LYS A 447 -19.30 -9.00 21.68
N ILE A 448 -20.13 -9.56 20.79
CA ILE A 448 -19.66 -10.43 19.70
C ILE A 448 -18.73 -9.65 18.78
N GLU A 449 -19.17 -8.49 18.27
CA GLU A 449 -18.38 -7.67 17.33
C GLU A 449 -17.09 -7.13 17.96
N ILE A 450 -17.17 -6.66 19.20
CA ILE A 450 -16.00 -6.15 19.95
C ILE A 450 -14.99 -7.28 20.20
N SER A 451 -15.46 -8.48 20.59
CA SER A 451 -14.58 -9.62 20.86
C SER A 451 -13.89 -10.11 19.57
N ALA A 452 -14.62 -10.13 18.45
CA ALA A 452 -14.06 -10.48 17.15
C ALA A 452 -12.98 -9.48 16.72
N ALA A 453 -13.25 -8.19 16.83
CA ALA A 453 -12.25 -7.14 16.55
C ALA A 453 -11.01 -7.28 17.43
N ARG A 454 -11.21 -7.50 18.75
CA ARG A 454 -10.13 -7.68 19.73
C ARG A 454 -9.22 -8.85 19.37
N ALA A 455 -9.80 -9.99 18.98
CA ALA A 455 -9.04 -11.19 18.60
C ALA A 455 -8.13 -10.91 17.39
N VAL A 456 -8.63 -10.20 16.38
CA VAL A 456 -7.82 -9.80 15.21
C VAL A 456 -6.72 -8.83 15.62
N PHE A 457 -7.01 -7.78 16.40
CA PHE A 457 -6.00 -6.83 16.85
C PHE A 457 -4.89 -7.49 17.68
N GLN A 458 -5.23 -8.49 18.52
CA GLN A 458 -4.23 -9.29 19.25
C GLN A 458 -3.34 -10.08 18.30
N GLN A 459 -3.90 -10.75 17.28
CA GLN A 459 -3.12 -11.49 16.29
C GLN A 459 -2.18 -10.58 15.49
N LEU A 460 -2.60 -9.34 15.22
CA LEU A 460 -1.81 -8.34 14.49
C LEU A 460 -0.79 -7.61 15.36
N GLY A 461 -0.93 -7.65 16.69
CA GLY A 461 -0.15 -6.83 17.61
C GLY A 461 -0.54 -5.35 17.58
N ALA A 462 -1.78 -5.01 17.21
CA ALA A 462 -2.31 -3.65 17.15
C ALA A 462 -2.64 -3.11 18.54
N THR A 463 -1.62 -2.80 19.35
CA THR A 463 -1.76 -2.48 20.77
C THR A 463 -2.65 -1.28 21.04
N THR A 464 -2.55 -0.23 20.21
CA THR A 464 -3.38 0.97 20.33
C THR A 464 -4.88 0.65 20.18
N ASP A 465 -5.22 -0.22 19.21
CA ASP A 465 -6.62 -0.60 18.98
C ASP A 465 -7.12 -1.62 20.02
N ILE A 466 -6.24 -2.46 20.58
CA ILE A 466 -6.59 -3.31 21.73
C ILE A 466 -7.04 -2.44 22.90
N HIS A 467 -6.28 -1.40 23.25
CA HIS A 467 -6.67 -0.47 24.32
C HIS A 467 -8.00 0.24 24.05
N LYS A 468 -8.24 0.67 22.80
CA LYS A 468 -9.52 1.27 22.40
C LYS A 468 -10.68 0.30 22.57
N VAL A 469 -10.50 -0.98 22.21
CA VAL A 469 -11.51 -2.02 22.36
C VAL A 469 -11.75 -2.38 23.84
N ASP A 470 -10.68 -2.53 24.62
CA ASP A 470 -10.77 -2.85 26.06
C ASP A 470 -11.51 -1.74 26.84
N SER A 471 -11.41 -0.49 26.40
CA SER A 471 -12.17 0.62 26.99
C SER A 471 -13.69 0.57 26.70
N LEU A 472 -14.11 -0.17 25.66
CA LEU A 472 -15.53 -0.34 25.33
C LEU A 472 -16.19 -1.50 26.09
N ILE A 473 -15.39 -2.43 26.59
CA ILE A 473 -15.89 -3.53 27.42
C ILE A 473 -16.06 -2.99 28.84
N PRO A 474 -17.28 -2.96 29.37
CA PRO A 474 -17.47 -2.53 30.75
C PRO A 474 -16.61 -3.38 31.68
N LYS A 475 -15.69 -2.75 32.40
CA LYS A 475 -14.88 -3.42 33.44
C LYS A 475 -15.71 -3.98 34.59
N HIS A 476 -17.03 -3.86 34.50
CA HIS A 476 -17.91 -3.91 35.66
C HIS A 476 -18.77 -5.16 35.84
N GLU A 477 -18.70 -6.20 34.99
CA GLU A 477 -19.49 -7.40 35.29
C GLU A 477 -18.67 -8.60 35.75
N SER A 478 -17.43 -8.75 35.33
CA SER A 478 -16.62 -9.90 35.78
C SER A 478 -16.03 -9.75 37.20
N ASP A 479 -15.73 -8.52 37.63
CA ASP A 479 -15.19 -8.28 38.97
C ASP A 479 -16.28 -8.24 40.05
N LYS A 480 -17.49 -7.76 39.70
CA LYS A 480 -18.63 -7.75 40.66
C LYS A 480 -19.35 -9.08 40.77
N THR A 481 -19.30 -9.92 39.77
CA THR A 481 -19.98 -11.23 39.79
C THR A 481 -19.06 -12.37 40.24
N HIS A 482 -17.77 -12.12 40.45
CA HIS A 482 -16.79 -13.13 40.83
C HIS A 482 -16.92 -14.43 40.00
N GLY A 483 -17.18 -14.28 38.69
CA GLY A 483 -17.33 -15.37 37.74
C GLY A 483 -18.73 -16.05 37.74
N LEU A 484 -19.71 -15.52 38.46
CA LEU A 484 -21.08 -16.01 38.39
C LEU A 484 -21.77 -15.56 37.10
N THR A 485 -22.62 -16.43 36.55
CA THR A 485 -23.55 -16.07 35.49
C THR A 485 -24.69 -15.23 36.06
N PRO A 486 -25.42 -14.43 35.23
CA PRO A 486 -26.57 -13.66 35.69
C PRO A 486 -27.58 -14.52 36.47
N ARG A 487 -27.84 -15.75 36.01
CA ARG A 487 -28.74 -16.67 36.68
C ARG A 487 -28.23 -17.20 38.01
N GLU A 488 -26.93 -17.43 38.13
CA GLU A 488 -26.30 -17.80 39.40
C GLU A 488 -26.30 -16.63 40.38
N LEU A 489 -26.17 -15.38 39.90
CA LEU A 489 -26.29 -14.19 40.74
C LEU A 489 -27.72 -14.01 41.28
N GLU A 490 -28.74 -14.19 40.44
CA GLU A 490 -30.14 -14.20 40.89
C GLU A 490 -30.38 -15.25 41.99
N VAL A 491 -29.88 -16.47 41.77
CA VAL A 491 -29.98 -17.56 42.76
C VAL A 491 -29.23 -17.17 44.06
N LEU A 492 -28.05 -16.58 43.97
CA LEU A 492 -27.27 -16.13 45.12
C LEU A 492 -27.98 -15.03 45.93
N GLN A 493 -28.60 -14.05 45.25
CA GLN A 493 -29.36 -12.99 45.89
C GLN A 493 -30.53 -13.53 46.71
N ILE A 494 -31.30 -14.47 46.16
CA ILE A 494 -32.41 -15.09 46.87
C ILE A 494 -31.89 -16.02 47.95
N LEU A 495 -30.81 -16.77 47.71
CA LEU A 495 -30.14 -17.64 48.67
C LEU A 495 -29.69 -16.88 49.93
N ALA A 496 -29.18 -15.67 49.74
CA ALA A 496 -28.72 -14.80 50.82
C ALA A 496 -29.85 -14.30 51.73
N THR A 497 -31.10 -14.33 51.26
CA THR A 497 -32.26 -14.05 52.11
C THR A 497 -32.69 -15.21 52.99
N GLY A 498 -31.94 -16.36 52.97
CA GLY A 498 -32.18 -17.52 53.81
C GLY A 498 -33.21 -18.52 53.26
N LYS A 499 -33.71 -18.33 52.03
CA LYS A 499 -34.74 -19.22 51.42
C LYS A 499 -34.18 -20.60 51.03
N THR A 500 -34.97 -21.63 51.17
CA THR A 500 -34.62 -23.02 50.78
C THR A 500 -34.59 -23.17 49.26
N ASN A 501 -33.95 -24.22 48.74
CA ASN A 501 -33.88 -24.47 47.30
C ASN A 501 -35.28 -24.61 46.66
N LYS A 502 -36.26 -25.14 47.39
CA LYS A 502 -37.65 -25.23 46.99
C LYS A 502 -38.33 -23.87 46.88
N GLU A 503 -38.07 -22.98 47.80
CA GLU A 503 -38.57 -21.60 47.73
C GLU A 503 -37.93 -20.79 46.61
N ILE A 504 -36.62 -20.94 46.39
CA ILE A 504 -35.88 -20.33 45.27
C ILE A 504 -36.42 -20.85 43.93
N ALA A 505 -36.66 -22.16 43.85
CA ALA A 505 -37.23 -22.79 42.64
C ALA A 505 -38.62 -22.23 42.28
N ASN A 506 -39.46 -22.03 43.30
CA ASN A 506 -40.79 -21.43 43.10
C ASN A 506 -40.71 -19.97 42.66
N GLU A 507 -39.83 -19.18 43.25
CA GLU A 507 -39.69 -17.77 42.94
C GLU A 507 -39.08 -17.52 41.56
N LEU A 508 -38.17 -18.36 41.13
CA LEU A 508 -37.50 -18.26 39.84
C LEU A 508 -38.16 -19.09 38.73
N PHE A 509 -39.32 -19.78 39.03
CA PHE A 509 -40.07 -20.64 38.10
C PHE A 509 -39.19 -21.72 37.45
N ILE A 510 -38.29 -22.38 38.21
CA ILE A 510 -37.43 -23.47 37.77
C ILE A 510 -37.58 -24.71 38.68
N SER A 511 -36.97 -25.82 38.28
CA SER A 511 -36.99 -27.03 39.12
C SER A 511 -36.02 -26.91 40.32
N GLU A 512 -36.36 -27.53 41.46
CA GLU A 512 -35.46 -27.59 42.64
C GLU A 512 -34.11 -28.18 42.29
N ARG A 513 -34.06 -29.21 41.43
CA ARG A 513 -32.83 -29.79 40.91
C ARG A 513 -31.97 -28.80 40.11
N THR A 514 -32.59 -27.82 39.41
CA THR A 514 -31.90 -26.74 38.71
C THR A 514 -31.27 -25.77 39.70
N VAL A 515 -31.96 -25.46 40.80
CA VAL A 515 -31.43 -24.65 41.90
C VAL A 515 -30.26 -25.34 42.55
N ASP A 516 -30.34 -26.63 42.84
CA ASP A 516 -29.23 -27.44 43.42
C ASP A 516 -27.96 -27.33 42.56
N ARG A 517 -28.15 -27.43 41.24
CA ARG A 517 -27.02 -27.27 40.32
C ARG A 517 -26.43 -25.86 40.33
N HIS A 518 -27.25 -24.81 40.37
CA HIS A 518 -26.78 -23.44 40.47
C HIS A 518 -26.05 -23.19 41.78
N VAL A 519 -26.57 -23.68 42.90
CA VAL A 519 -25.90 -23.57 44.21
C VAL A 519 -24.56 -24.28 44.22
N SER A 520 -24.48 -25.51 43.69
CA SER A 520 -23.21 -26.25 43.57
C SER A 520 -22.19 -25.50 42.71
N ASN A 521 -22.62 -24.91 41.61
CA ASN A 521 -21.76 -24.10 40.74
C ASN A 521 -21.24 -22.85 41.49
N ILE A 522 -22.10 -22.15 42.23
CA ILE A 522 -21.75 -20.96 43.01
C ILE A 522 -20.70 -21.33 44.08
N LEU A 523 -20.91 -22.42 44.84
CA LEU A 523 -19.96 -22.92 45.83
C LEU A 523 -18.60 -23.22 45.19
N GLY A 524 -18.62 -23.92 44.05
CA GLY A 524 -17.37 -24.25 43.32
C GLY A 524 -16.65 -23.01 42.77
N LYS A 525 -17.37 -22.01 42.31
CA LYS A 525 -16.77 -20.77 41.79
C LYS A 525 -16.18 -19.88 42.89
N PHE A 526 -16.79 -19.86 44.05
CA PHE A 526 -16.30 -19.15 45.22
C PHE A 526 -15.23 -19.91 46.00
N GLY A 527 -15.06 -21.22 45.74
CA GLY A 527 -14.15 -22.06 46.50
C GLY A 527 -14.59 -22.26 47.95
N VAL A 528 -15.91 -22.30 48.21
CA VAL A 528 -16.49 -22.44 49.56
C VAL A 528 -17.34 -23.71 49.67
N ASP A 529 -17.38 -24.27 50.89
CA ASP A 529 -18.01 -25.59 51.09
C ASP A 529 -19.43 -25.52 51.66
N SER A 530 -19.94 -24.30 51.93
CA SER A 530 -21.26 -24.19 52.53
C SER A 530 -22.04 -22.97 51.98
N ARG A 531 -23.38 -23.14 52.04
CA ARG A 531 -24.34 -22.09 51.68
C ARG A 531 -24.12 -20.79 52.50
N ALA A 532 -23.87 -20.95 53.83
CA ALA A 532 -23.58 -19.83 54.71
C ALA A 532 -22.27 -19.12 54.32
N ALA A 533 -21.25 -19.87 53.95
CA ALA A 533 -19.98 -19.32 53.47
C ALA A 533 -20.14 -18.58 52.12
N ALA A 534 -20.98 -19.08 51.20
CA ALA A 534 -21.28 -18.38 49.97
C ALA A 534 -22.04 -17.07 50.22
N THR A 535 -22.94 -17.04 51.19
CA THR A 535 -23.65 -15.83 51.60
C THR A 535 -22.69 -14.81 52.24
N ALA A 536 -21.81 -15.24 53.15
CA ALA A 536 -20.80 -14.37 53.74
C ALA A 536 -19.87 -13.79 52.69
N TYR A 537 -19.37 -14.61 51.76
CA TYR A 537 -18.54 -14.16 50.64
C TYR A 537 -19.23 -13.10 49.81
N ALA A 538 -20.53 -13.28 49.52
CA ALA A 538 -21.30 -12.34 48.73
C ALA A 538 -21.45 -10.97 49.42
N TYR A 539 -21.61 -10.95 50.75
CA TYR A 539 -21.63 -9.72 51.54
C TYR A 539 -20.27 -9.05 51.65
N GLU A 540 -19.18 -9.81 51.87
CA GLU A 540 -17.80 -9.27 51.94
C GLU A 540 -17.36 -8.60 50.65
N HIS A 541 -17.94 -9.01 49.51
CA HIS A 541 -17.56 -8.52 48.19
C HIS A 541 -18.62 -7.61 47.54
N ASP A 542 -19.57 -7.06 48.31
CA ASP A 542 -20.63 -6.16 47.87
C ASP A 542 -21.42 -6.72 46.61
N MET A 543 -21.69 -8.02 46.59
CA MET A 543 -22.43 -8.66 45.49
C MET A 543 -23.95 -8.66 45.71
N ILE A 544 -24.37 -8.41 46.96
CA ILE A 544 -25.78 -8.37 47.38
C ILE A 544 -25.99 -7.34 48.48
#